data_cde29ed045ad0aeced99b14676b2b150
#
_entry.id   cde29ed045ad0aeced99b14676b2b150
#
_cell.length_a   1.000
_cell.length_b   1.000
_cell.length_c   1.000
_cell.angle_alpha   90.00
_cell.angle_beta   90.00
_cell.angle_gamma   90.00
#
_symmetry.space_group_name_H-M   'P 1'
#
loop_
_entity.id
_entity.type
_entity.pdbx_description
1 polymer ?
#
loop_
_entity_poly.entity_id
_entity_poly.type
_entity_poly.pdbx_seq_one_letter_code
_entity_poly.pdbx_strand_id
1 'polypeptide(L)' 'MSASKREEVSSHLRHIRVELREMHQMLIKDDLLPDLSEAKEVHAQLDALYELLSDKRKKKSKNEFESF' A
#
# COMPACT_ATOMS: atom_id res chain seq x y z
N MET A 1 -4.06 -2.23 -22.22
CA MET A 1 -4.52 -2.64 -21.21
C MET A 1 -3.60 -2.90 -20.13
N SER A 2 -2.65 -3.62 -20.31
CA SER A 2 -1.82 -3.89 -19.25
C SER A 2 -1.06 -2.61 -18.92
N ALA A 3 -0.91 -1.70 -19.82
CA ALA A 3 -0.23 -0.47 -19.55
C ALA A 3 -0.98 0.32 -18.49
N SER A 4 -2.26 0.33 -18.58
CA SER A 4 -3.08 1.03 -17.67
C SER A 4 -2.90 0.49 -16.28
N LYS A 5 -2.93 -0.81 -16.16
CA LYS A 5 -2.79 -1.44 -14.88
C LYS A 5 -1.42 -1.19 -14.32
N ARG A 6 -0.42 -1.21 -15.14
CA ARG A 6 0.90 -0.96 -14.72
C ARG A 6 1.01 0.44 -14.15
N GLU A 7 0.40 1.38 -14.78
CA GLU A 7 0.42 2.73 -14.33
C GLU A 7 -0.29 2.90 -13.01
N GLU A 8 -1.38 2.21 -12.84
CA GLU A 8 -2.10 2.30 -11.61
C GLU A 8 -1.27 1.74 -10.47
N VAL A 9 -0.66 0.61 -10.70
CA VAL A 9 0.15 -0.01 -9.68
C VAL A 9 1.33 0.89 -9.34
N SER A 10 1.94 1.46 -10.35
CA SER A 10 3.05 2.32 -10.15
C SER A 10 2.66 3.55 -9.34
N SER A 11 1.50 4.07 -9.62
CA SER A 11 0.99 5.23 -8.94
C SER A 11 0.75 4.93 -7.46
N HIS A 12 0.16 3.78 -7.19
CA HIS A 12 -0.09 3.38 -5.82
C HIS A 12 1.23 3.20 -5.06
N LEU A 13 2.19 2.57 -5.69
CA LEU A 13 3.47 2.36 -5.05
C LEU A 13 4.16 3.68 -4.74
N ARG A 14 4.07 4.59 -5.66
CA ARG A 14 4.69 5.86 -5.47
C ARG A 14 4.03 6.61 -4.31
N HIS A 15 2.73 6.56 -4.26
CA HIS A 15 2.00 7.22 -3.22
C HIS A 15 2.34 6.63 -1.85
N ILE A 16 2.37 5.31 -1.74
CA ILE A 16 2.68 4.65 -0.50
C ILE A 16 4.10 5.00 -0.08
N ARG A 17 5.00 5.03 -1.03
CA ARG A 17 6.37 5.31 -0.74
C ARG A 17 6.52 6.72 -0.16
N VAL A 18 5.84 7.67 -0.74
CA VAL A 18 5.90 9.03 -0.27
C VAL A 18 5.36 9.14 1.15
N GLU A 19 4.25 8.48 1.41
CA GLU A 19 3.68 8.54 2.72
C GLU A 19 4.57 7.90 3.76
N LEU A 20 5.15 6.77 3.43
CA LEU A 20 6.04 6.11 4.35
C LEU A 20 7.26 6.96 4.62
N ARG A 21 7.76 7.62 3.61
CA ARG A 21 8.90 8.44 3.74
C ARG A 21 8.61 9.63 4.62
N GLU A 22 7.47 10.22 4.47
CA GLU A 22 7.10 11.36 5.26
C GLU A 22 7.00 10.99 6.73
N MET A 23 6.38 9.85 7.03
CA MET A 23 6.27 9.43 8.40
C MET A 23 7.65 9.17 8.98
N HIS A 24 8.52 8.59 8.18
CA HIS A 24 9.85 8.27 8.64
C HIS A 24 10.65 9.55 8.90
N GLN A 25 10.47 10.52 8.07
CA GLN A 25 11.17 11.76 8.25
C GLN A 25 10.72 12.49 9.49
N MET A 26 9.46 12.45 9.78
CA MET A 26 8.97 13.10 10.96
C MET A 26 9.54 12.43 12.20
N LEU A 27 9.69 11.15 12.14
CA LEU A 27 10.23 10.41 13.26
C LEU A 27 11.70 10.80 13.46
N ILE A 28 12.44 10.84 12.40
CA ILE A 28 13.84 11.18 12.49
C ILE A 28 14.11 12.62 12.86
N LYS A 29 13.46 13.48 12.20
CA LYS A 29 13.64 14.90 12.47
C LYS A 29 12.98 15.42 13.71
N ASP A 30 11.76 15.17 13.90
CA ASP A 30 11.02 15.72 15.00
C ASP A 30 10.73 14.74 16.11
N ASP A 31 11.19 13.54 15.98
CA ASP A 31 10.96 12.52 16.99
C ASP A 31 9.47 12.35 17.21
N LEU A 32 8.70 12.45 16.17
CA LEU A 32 7.27 12.30 16.27
C LEU A 32 6.82 10.97 15.70
N LEU A 33 6.05 10.25 16.47
CA LEU A 33 5.54 8.98 15.99
C LEU A 33 4.35 9.22 15.07
N PRO A 34 4.19 8.39 14.08
CA PRO A 34 3.07 8.56 13.16
C PRO A 34 1.76 8.30 13.88
N ASP A 35 0.73 8.95 13.45
CA ASP A 35 -0.57 8.78 13.99
C ASP A 35 -1.19 7.50 13.54
N LEU A 36 -2.10 6.99 14.32
CA LEU A 36 -2.80 5.80 13.93
C LEU A 36 -3.55 6.03 12.64
N SER A 37 -4.09 7.20 12.45
CA SER A 37 -4.84 7.46 11.24
C SER A 37 -3.92 7.49 10.04
N GLU A 38 -2.69 7.91 10.19
CA GLU A 38 -1.76 7.89 9.08
C GLU A 38 -1.42 6.45 8.72
N ALA A 39 -1.25 5.61 9.72
CA ALA A 39 -0.95 4.22 9.47
C ALA A 39 -2.13 3.54 8.80
N LYS A 40 -3.33 3.91 9.19
CA LYS A 40 -4.51 3.34 8.58
C LYS A 40 -4.61 3.75 7.14
N GLU A 41 -4.22 4.95 6.84
CA GLU A 41 -4.28 5.43 5.49
C GLU A 41 -3.31 4.62 4.61
N VAL A 42 -2.13 4.36 5.08
CA VAL A 42 -1.18 3.58 4.32
C VAL A 42 -1.71 2.16 4.15
N HIS A 43 -2.35 1.64 5.18
CA HIS A 43 -2.91 0.31 5.09
C HIS A 43 -4.00 0.26 4.02
N ALA A 44 -4.81 1.29 3.94
CA ALA A 44 -5.86 1.34 2.95
C ALA A 44 -5.26 1.39 1.54
N GLN A 45 -4.16 2.10 1.39
CA GLN A 45 -3.52 2.18 0.11
C GLN A 45 -2.95 0.82 -0.27
N LEU A 46 -2.40 0.10 0.69
CA LEU A 46 -1.88 -1.21 0.43
C LEU A 46 -3.00 -2.18 0.07
N ASP A 47 -4.14 -2.03 0.72
CA ASP A 47 -5.28 -2.86 0.42
C ASP A 47 -5.73 -2.65 -1.01
N ALA A 48 -5.80 -1.41 -1.44
CA ALA A 48 -6.21 -1.10 -2.78
C ALA A 48 -5.21 -1.70 -3.77
N LEU A 49 -3.93 -1.59 -3.46
CA LEU A 49 -2.91 -2.13 -4.33
C LEU A 49 -3.03 -3.64 -4.38
N TYR A 50 -3.29 -4.25 -3.25
CA TYR A 50 -3.44 -5.67 -3.16
C TYR A 50 -4.58 -6.15 -4.06
N GLU A 51 -5.68 -5.49 -4.03
CA GLU A 51 -6.80 -5.85 -4.85
C GLU A 51 -6.48 -5.70 -6.30
N LEU A 52 -5.75 -4.66 -6.64
CA LEU A 52 -5.40 -4.43 -7.99
C LEU A 52 -4.52 -5.57 -8.50
N LEU A 53 -3.59 -5.99 -7.70
CA LEU A 53 -2.71 -7.06 -8.10
C LEU A 53 -3.34 -8.43 -8.08
N SER A 54 -4.19 -8.67 -7.15
CA SER A 54 -4.81 -9.98 -7.08
C SER A 54 -5.88 -10.23 -8.11
N ASP A 55 -6.49 -9.25 -8.63
CA ASP A 55 -7.46 -9.50 -9.66
C ASP A 55 -8.63 -10.14 -9.06
N LYS A 56 -9.72 -9.76 -9.14
CA LYS A 56 -10.83 -10.31 -8.55
C LYS A 56 -11.09 -11.71 -8.71
N ARG A 57 -10.85 -12.34 -9.71
CA ARG A 57 -11.22 -13.71 -9.83
C ARG A 57 -10.30 -14.56 -9.06
N LYS A 58 -9.30 -14.04 -8.42
CA LYS A 58 -8.49 -14.86 -7.66
C LYS A 58 -8.88 -14.96 -6.29
N LYS A 59 -9.93 -15.45 -5.96
CA LYS A 59 -10.34 -15.65 -4.65
C LYS A 59 -9.42 -16.55 -3.97
N LYS A 60 -8.84 -17.48 -4.58
CA LYS A 60 -8.00 -18.38 -3.96
C LYS A 60 -6.82 -17.68 -3.44
N SER A 61 -6.53 -16.56 -3.81
CA SER A 61 -5.41 -15.89 -3.34
C SER A 61 -5.47 -15.75 -1.85
N LYS A 62 -6.62 -15.69 -1.31
CA LYS A 62 -6.79 -15.61 0.06
C LYS A 62 -6.18 -16.78 0.71
N ASN A 63 -6.37 -17.93 0.23
CA ASN A 63 -5.84 -19.10 0.77
C ASN A 63 -4.35 -19.09 0.74
N GLU A 64 -3.77 -18.69 -0.32
CA GLU A 64 -2.38 -18.65 -0.41
C GLU A 64 -1.83 -17.72 0.62
N PHE A 65 -2.47 -16.63 0.81
CA PHE A 65 -2.04 -15.68 1.75
C PHE A 65 -2.05 -16.27 3.13
N GLU A 66 -3.03 -17.01 3.45
CA GLU A 66 -3.11 -17.61 4.71
C GLU A 66 -2.13 -18.70 4.91
N SER A 67 -1.76 -19.36 3.92
CA SER A 67 -0.86 -20.44 4.03
C SER A 67 0.47 -19.95 4.50
N PHE A 68 0.69 -18.73 4.51
CA PHE A 68 1.87 -18.23 5.03
C PHE A 68 1.99 -18.54 6.49
#